data_b55610a912135ae6f53336cb1bbaa4b8
#
_entry.id   b55610a912135ae6f53336cb1bbaa4b8
#
_cell.length_a   1.000
_cell.length_b   1.000
_cell.length_c   1.000
_cell.angle_alpha   90.00
_cell.angle_beta   90.00
_cell.angle_gamma   90.00
#
_symmetry.space_group_name_H-M   'P 1'
#
loop_
_entity.id
_entity.type
_entity.pdbx_description
1 polymer ?
#
loop_
_entity_poly.entity_id
_entity_poly.type
_entity_poly.pdbx_seq_one_letter_code
_entity_poly.pdbx_strand_id
1 'polypeptide(L)' 'MAIKSVSIRIEEEMLNKIAHIADYEGRSVNSQVLVLIRENIKSFEDGIVSAANGIASLAFGL' A
#
# COMPACT_ATOMS: atom_id res chain seq x y z
N MET A 1 -5.11 -7.91 -18.58
CA MET A 1 -4.14 -7.37 -17.62
C MET A 1 -3.14 -8.42 -17.22
N ALA A 2 -1.89 -8.09 -17.24
CA ALA A 2 -0.85 -9.06 -16.93
C ALA A 2 -0.58 -9.10 -15.43
N ILE A 3 -0.35 -10.29 -14.90
CA ILE A 3 -0.02 -10.45 -13.51
C ILE A 3 1.43 -10.84 -13.43
N LYS A 4 2.18 -10.16 -12.61
CA LYS A 4 3.60 -10.43 -12.46
C LYS A 4 3.95 -10.65 -11.01
N SER A 5 5.02 -11.42 -10.79
CA SER A 5 5.45 -11.73 -9.43
C SER A 5 6.51 -10.74 -9.01
N VAL A 6 6.49 -10.41 -7.74
CA VAL A 6 7.51 -9.55 -7.16
C VAL A 6 7.96 -10.21 -5.86
N SER A 7 9.25 -10.25 -5.63
CA SER A 7 9.79 -10.80 -4.38
C SER A 7 10.18 -9.65 -3.46
N ILE A 8 9.77 -9.75 -2.22
CA ILE A 8 10.06 -8.72 -1.24
C ILE A 8 10.69 -9.37 -0.03
N ARG A 9 11.76 -8.78 0.46
CA ARG A 9 12.34 -9.22 1.71
C ARG A 9 11.76 -8.37 2.82
N ILE A 10 11.34 -9.02 3.90
CA ILE A 10 10.68 -8.31 4.97
C ILE A 10 11.18 -8.89 6.28
N GLU A 11 11.35 -8.05 7.26
CA GLU A 11 11.79 -8.50 8.56
C GLU A 11 10.75 -9.40 9.20
N GLU A 12 11.22 -10.39 9.94
CA GLU A 12 10.32 -11.37 10.53
C GLU A 12 9.31 -10.71 11.46
N GLU A 13 9.74 -9.73 12.23
CA GLU A 13 8.83 -9.04 13.15
C GLU A 13 7.73 -8.33 12.41
N MET A 14 8.08 -7.68 11.30
CA MET A 14 7.10 -6.99 10.49
C MET A 14 6.14 -7.97 9.82
N LEU A 15 6.67 -9.11 9.37
CA LEU A 15 5.84 -10.14 8.77
C LEU A 15 4.84 -10.69 9.79
N ASN A 16 5.30 -10.90 11.01
CA ASN A 16 4.41 -11.39 12.06
C ASN A 16 3.31 -10.40 12.37
N LYS A 17 3.62 -9.13 12.37
CA LYS A 17 2.62 -8.09 12.63
C LYS A 17 1.60 -8.02 11.51
N ILE A 18 2.03 -8.10 10.26
CA ILE A 18 1.09 -8.03 9.17
C ILE A 18 0.23 -9.30 9.11
N ALA A 19 0.81 -10.45 9.48
CA ALA A 19 0.04 -11.68 9.53
C ALA A 19 -1.05 -11.59 10.60
N HIS A 20 -0.75 -10.95 11.73
CA HIS A 20 -1.72 -10.77 12.79
C HIS A 20 -2.86 -9.87 12.32
N ILE A 21 -2.54 -8.80 11.62
CA ILE A 21 -3.54 -7.88 11.09
C ILE A 21 -4.39 -8.58 10.04
N ALA A 22 -3.76 -9.38 9.17
CA ALA A 22 -4.48 -10.10 8.14
C ALA A 22 -5.47 -11.06 8.76
N ASP A 23 -5.05 -11.76 9.81
CA ASP A 23 -5.91 -12.70 10.48
C ASP A 23 -7.10 -11.98 11.12
N TYR A 24 -6.84 -10.84 11.73
CA TYR A 24 -7.90 -10.04 12.35
C TYR A 24 -8.92 -9.60 11.29
N GLU A 25 -8.47 -9.27 10.09
CA GLU A 25 -9.35 -8.82 9.04
C GLU A 25 -9.88 -9.95 8.16
N GLY A 26 -9.53 -11.19 8.49
CA GLY A 26 -10.03 -12.33 7.75
C GLY A 26 -9.40 -12.49 6.38
N ARG A 27 -8.15 -12.06 6.22
CA ARG A 27 -7.44 -12.15 4.96
C ARG A 27 -6.18 -12.98 5.09
N SER A 28 -5.69 -13.50 3.98
CA SER A 28 -4.38 -14.12 3.97
C SER A 28 -3.34 -13.00 3.96
N VAL A 29 -2.10 -13.35 4.31
CA VAL A 29 -1.01 -12.37 4.29
C VAL A 29 -0.85 -11.79 2.89
N ASN A 30 -0.90 -12.63 1.86
CA ASN A 30 -0.75 -12.13 0.50
C ASN A 30 -1.86 -11.15 0.14
N SER A 31 -3.09 -11.46 0.51
CA SER A 31 -4.21 -10.55 0.25
C SER A 31 -4.03 -9.24 1.01
N GLN A 32 -3.57 -9.32 2.24
CA GLN A 32 -3.38 -8.14 3.05
C GLN A 32 -2.33 -7.23 2.43
N VAL A 33 -1.24 -7.81 1.95
CA VAL A 33 -0.19 -7.03 1.31
C VAL A 33 -0.73 -6.35 0.04
N LEU A 34 -1.53 -7.06 -0.74
CA LEU A 34 -2.10 -6.46 -1.95
C LEU A 34 -3.05 -5.31 -1.62
N VAL A 35 -3.82 -5.44 -0.55
CA VAL A 35 -4.71 -4.37 -0.11
C VAL A 35 -3.88 -3.14 0.27
N LEU A 36 -2.80 -3.34 1.01
CA LEU A 36 -1.95 -2.23 1.41
C LEU A 36 -1.32 -1.55 0.21
N ILE A 37 -0.90 -2.32 -0.78
CA ILE A 37 -0.32 -1.75 -1.98
C ILE A 37 -1.37 -0.92 -2.72
N ARG A 38 -2.57 -1.45 -2.86
CA ARG A 38 -3.64 -0.71 -3.54
C ARG A 38 -3.98 0.58 -2.82
N GLU A 39 -4.06 0.51 -1.49
CA GLU A 39 -4.41 1.69 -0.71
C GLU A 39 -3.31 2.73 -0.79
N ASN A 40 -2.06 2.29 -0.81
CA ASN A 40 -0.95 3.22 -0.91
C ASN A 40 -0.94 3.92 -2.27
N ILE A 41 -1.19 3.17 -3.33
CA ILE A 41 -1.24 3.72 -4.68
C ILE A 41 -2.40 4.70 -4.78
N LYS A 42 -3.56 4.32 -4.27
CA LYS A 42 -4.73 5.19 -4.32
C LYS A 42 -4.47 6.48 -3.57
N SER A 43 -3.87 6.39 -2.41
CA SER A 43 -3.57 7.57 -1.61
C SER A 43 -2.61 8.49 -2.35
N PHE A 44 -1.62 7.93 -3.01
CA PHE A 44 -0.66 8.72 -3.75
C PHE A 44 -1.32 9.40 -4.95
N GLU A 45 -2.17 8.67 -5.66
CA GLU A 45 -2.85 9.23 -6.82
C GLU A 45 -3.84 10.31 -6.41
N ASP A 46 -4.51 10.13 -5.30
CA ASP A 46 -5.42 11.15 -4.79
C ASP A 46 -4.62 12.41 -4.41
N GLY A 47 -3.44 12.23 -3.87
CA GLY A 47 -2.57 13.34 -3.56
C GLY A 47 -2.12 14.08 -4.81
N ILE A 48 -1.83 13.34 -5.88
CA ILE A 48 -1.44 13.95 -7.13
C ILE A 48 -2.60 14.75 -7.70
N VAL A 49 -3.80 14.19 -7.61
CA VAL A 49 -4.98 14.89 -8.11
C VAL A 49 -5.18 16.18 -7.32
N SER A 50 -4.98 16.13 -6.02
CA SER A 50 -5.09 17.33 -5.21
C SER A 50 -4.05 18.36 -5.62
N ALA A 51 -2.84 17.91 -5.89
CA ALA A 51 -1.80 18.82 -6.34
C ALA A 51 -2.16 19.42 -7.69
N ALA A 52 -2.71 18.61 -8.56
CA ALA A 52 -3.13 19.09 -9.87
C ALA A 52 -4.19 20.15 -9.74
N ASN A 53 -4.95 20.10 -8.67
CA ASN A 53 -5.97 21.10 -8.44
C ASN A 53 -5.42 22.31 -7.71
N GLY A 54 -4.14 22.41 -7.65
CA GLY A 54 -3.58 23.60 -7.09
C GLY A 54 -3.13 23.46 -5.69
N ILE A 55 -3.13 22.34 -5.18
CA ILE A 55 -2.89 22.28 -3.86
C ILE A 55 -1.64 21.72 -3.63
N ALA A 56 -1.15 21.64 -3.77
CA ALA A 56 -0.16 21.13 -3.37
C ALA A 56 0.76 20.54 -3.47
N SER A 57 1.00 20.94 -4.29
CA SER A 57 2.11 20.62 -4.49
C SER A 57 2.78 20.19 -3.41
N LEU A 58 2.53 20.72 -2.63
CA LEU A 58 3.11 20.44 -1.59
C LEU A 58 3.08 19.18 -1.26
N ALA A 59 2.23 18.78 -1.53
CA ALA A 59 2.03 17.55 -1.08
C ALA A 59 3.20 16.77 -1.33
N PHE A 60 3.86 17.13 -2.08
CA PHE A 60 4.80 16.35 -2.18
C PHE A 60 5.83 16.89 -2.16
N GLY A 61 5.44 17.67 -2.12
CA GLY A 61 6.38 18.12 -2.04
C GLY A 61 7.17 17.40 -1.26
N LEU A 62 6.98 17.15 -1.14
CA LEU A 62 7.52 16.43 -0.64
C LEU A 62 8.12 15.99 -0.79
#